data_a0313da3c2930032f519fb816c73d766
#
_entry.id   a0313da3c2930032f519fb816c73d766
#
_cell.length_a   1.000
_cell.length_b   1.000
_cell.length_c   1.000
_cell.angle_alpha   90.00
_cell.angle_beta   90.00
_cell.angle_gamma   90.00
#
_symmetry.space_group_name_H-M   'P 1'
#
loop_
_entity.id
_entity.type
_entity.pdbx_description
1 polymer ?
#
loop_
_entity_poly.entity_id
_entity_poly.type
_entity_poly.pdbx_seq_one_letter_code
_entity_poly.pdbx_strand_id
1 'polypeptide(L)'
;MRKSVKKMATMILAGALALSTLSGCGEAKGSDGITVVSREDGSGTRGAFVELMGVEQKDENGNKVDMTTPSAEITNSTSVMITTVAGNESAIGYISLGSMNSEVKSLKIEGVEATTENVKNGSYAVARPFNIVTKGDVNEVAADFITFILSDDGQAVVEDAGYISQGSAGAYESSNMSGKITVAGSSSVTPVMEKLKEAYETINPNVIIEVQQNDSTTGVTSAVEGVCDIGMASRELKDSEIEQGAISQAIALDGIAVVVHVNNPVEGLTKEQVMKIYTGEITSWSEVK
;
A
#
# COMPACT_ATOMS: atom_id res chain seq x y z
N MET A 1 -11.05 -60.07 64.48
CA MET A 1 -12.44 -60.13 65.07
C MET A 1 -13.40 -59.44 64.10
N ARG A 2 -14.40 -60.24 63.62
CA ARG A 2 -15.72 -59.88 63.05
C ARG A 2 -15.76 -58.88 61.94
N LYS A 3 -16.00 -59.32 60.65
CA LYS A 3 -17.27 -59.70 60.00
C LYS A 3 -18.27 -58.55 60.02
N SER A 4 -18.60 -58.03 58.81
CA SER A 4 -19.96 -58.22 58.28
C SER A 4 -20.08 -57.81 56.83
N VAL A 5 -20.58 -58.71 56.05
CA VAL A 5 -21.06 -58.69 54.68
C VAL A 5 -22.52 -58.19 54.66
N LYS A 6 -22.90 -57.44 53.65
CA LYS A 6 -24.28 -57.49 53.00
C LYS A 6 -24.24 -56.59 51.80
N LYS A 7 -24.26 -57.19 50.62
CA LYS A 7 -25.35 -57.62 49.72
C LYS A 7 -26.08 -56.49 49.00
N MET A 8 -25.74 -56.39 47.73
CA MET A 8 -26.61 -56.46 46.54
C MET A 8 -27.91 -55.64 46.54
N ALA A 9 -28.01 -54.76 45.53
CA ALA A 9 -29.24 -54.68 44.71
C ALA A 9 -28.86 -54.10 43.33
N THR A 10 -29.02 -54.90 42.34
CA THR A 10 -29.00 -54.60 40.90
C THR A 10 -30.29 -53.86 40.55
N MET A 11 -30.17 -52.70 39.88
CA MET A 11 -31.31 -52.14 39.15
C MET A 11 -30.85 -51.69 37.75
N ILE A 12 -31.23 -52.47 36.80
CA ILE A 12 -31.15 -52.22 35.34
C ILE A 12 -32.24 -51.18 35.03
N LEU A 13 -31.85 -50.01 34.56
CA LEU A 13 -32.81 -49.10 33.92
C LEU A 13 -32.27 -48.79 32.53
N ALA A 14 -32.95 -49.41 31.54
CA ALA A 14 -32.78 -49.09 30.13
C ALA A 14 -33.34 -47.69 29.87
N GLY A 15 -32.47 -46.78 29.48
CA GLY A 15 -32.83 -45.42 29.06
C GLY A 15 -32.30 -45.17 27.66
N ALA A 16 -33.22 -44.94 26.74
CA ALA A 16 -33.01 -44.80 25.30
C ALA A 16 -31.90 -43.81 24.91
N LEU A 17 -30.96 -44.27 24.06
CA LEU A 17 -30.09 -43.41 23.29
C LEU A 17 -30.90 -42.65 22.25
N ALA A 18 -31.22 -41.38 22.52
CA ALA A 18 -31.63 -40.44 21.49
C ALA A 18 -30.35 -40.01 20.76
N LEU A 19 -30.08 -40.61 19.61
CA LEU A 19 -29.15 -40.04 18.62
C LEU A 19 -29.76 -38.75 18.08
N SER A 20 -29.44 -37.64 18.69
CA SER A 20 -29.57 -36.35 18.02
C SER A 20 -28.46 -36.21 16.98
N THR A 21 -28.82 -36.50 15.74
CA THR A 21 -28.02 -36.13 14.58
C THR A 21 -27.89 -34.60 14.53
N LEU A 22 -26.78 -34.08 15.06
CA LEU A 22 -26.36 -32.72 14.69
C LEU A 22 -25.87 -32.76 13.24
N SER A 23 -26.80 -32.74 12.29
CA SER A 23 -26.54 -32.30 10.92
C SER A 23 -26.49 -30.78 10.94
N GLY A 24 -25.38 -30.23 11.34
CA GLY A 24 -25.06 -28.82 11.26
C GLY A 24 -23.78 -28.63 10.46
N CYS A 25 -23.72 -29.12 9.22
CA CYS A 25 -22.90 -28.49 8.20
C CYS A 25 -23.62 -27.22 7.78
N GLY A 26 -23.58 -26.18 8.61
CA GLY A 26 -23.67 -24.82 8.16
C GLY A 26 -22.39 -24.54 7.41
N GLU A 27 -22.45 -24.40 6.08
CA GLU A 27 -21.46 -23.62 5.36
C GLU A 27 -21.28 -22.34 6.18
N ALA A 28 -20.08 -22.08 6.65
CA ALA A 28 -19.72 -20.79 7.20
C ALA A 28 -19.90 -19.81 6.03
N LYS A 29 -21.07 -19.15 5.96
CA LYS A 29 -21.22 -17.95 5.16
C LYS A 29 -20.12 -17.04 5.66
N GLY A 30 -19.19 -16.70 4.78
CA GLY A 30 -18.16 -15.69 5.06
C GLY A 30 -18.83 -14.51 5.76
N SER A 31 -18.22 -13.97 6.79
CA SER A 31 -18.79 -12.85 7.52
C SER A 31 -19.06 -11.74 6.50
N ASP A 32 -20.30 -11.25 6.43
CA ASP A 32 -20.71 -10.14 5.55
C ASP A 32 -20.01 -8.81 5.94
N GLY A 33 -19.30 -8.83 7.08
CA GLY A 33 -18.57 -7.69 7.61
C GLY A 33 -17.37 -7.30 6.74
N ILE A 34 -17.07 -6.00 6.68
CA ILE A 34 -15.91 -5.46 5.98
C ILE A 34 -14.74 -5.35 6.97
N THR A 35 -13.60 -5.93 6.62
CA THR A 35 -12.32 -5.70 7.30
C THR A 35 -11.58 -4.59 6.57
N VAL A 36 -11.53 -3.42 7.19
CA VAL A 36 -10.76 -2.28 6.65
C VAL A 36 -9.29 -2.51 6.93
N VAL A 37 -8.47 -2.49 5.89
CA VAL A 37 -7.00 -2.56 5.99
C VAL A 37 -6.42 -1.24 5.54
N SER A 38 -5.60 -0.61 6.39
CA SER A 38 -4.94 0.66 6.12
C SER A 38 -3.41 0.53 6.27
N ARG A 39 -2.73 1.62 6.00
CA ARG A 39 -1.28 1.72 6.12
C ARG A 39 -0.90 2.50 7.38
N GLU A 40 0.37 2.38 7.76
CA GLU A 40 1.02 3.13 8.84
C GLU A 40 0.95 4.66 8.61
N ASP A 41 1.04 5.44 9.68
CA ASP A 41 0.89 6.91 9.63
C ASP A 41 1.93 7.62 8.75
N GLY A 42 3.14 7.09 8.65
CA GLY A 42 4.20 7.62 7.78
C GLY A 42 3.99 7.35 6.29
N SER A 43 3.04 6.47 5.94
CA SER A 43 2.81 6.05 4.55
C SER A 43 2.31 7.19 3.66
N GLY A 44 3.07 7.49 2.60
CA GLY A 44 2.62 8.43 1.58
C GLY A 44 1.40 7.94 0.81
N THR A 45 1.25 6.63 0.61
CA THR A 45 0.05 6.06 -0.03
C THR A 45 -1.18 6.26 0.84
N ARG A 46 -1.07 6.10 2.18
CA ARG A 46 -2.17 6.43 3.10
C ARG A 46 -2.53 7.92 3.01
N GLY A 47 -1.53 8.81 3.11
CA GLY A 47 -1.77 10.25 3.04
C GLY A 47 -2.51 10.65 1.76
N ALA A 48 -2.04 10.20 0.60
CA ALA A 48 -2.71 10.47 -0.67
C ALA A 48 -4.10 9.81 -0.78
N PHE A 49 -4.25 8.57 -0.30
CA PHE A 49 -5.52 7.85 -0.33
C PHE A 49 -6.60 8.56 0.51
N VAL A 50 -6.29 8.91 1.76
CA VAL A 50 -7.29 9.53 2.65
C VAL A 50 -7.72 10.91 2.14
N GLU A 51 -6.80 11.68 1.56
CA GLU A 51 -7.11 12.95 0.92
C GLU A 51 -7.99 12.77 -0.33
N LEU A 52 -7.56 11.91 -1.27
CA LEU A 52 -8.23 11.71 -2.56
C LEU A 52 -9.61 11.06 -2.41
N MET A 53 -9.79 10.20 -1.41
CA MET A 53 -11.07 9.54 -1.12
C MET A 53 -11.98 10.36 -0.17
N GLY A 54 -11.48 11.46 0.41
CA GLY A 54 -12.25 12.28 1.35
C GLY A 54 -12.39 11.66 2.74
N VAL A 55 -11.54 10.69 3.08
CA VAL A 55 -11.43 10.13 4.43
C VAL A 55 -10.77 11.15 5.37
N GLU A 56 -9.85 11.96 4.85
CA GLU A 56 -9.31 13.13 5.54
C GLU A 56 -10.36 14.24 5.58
N GLN A 57 -10.73 14.69 6.77
CA GLN A 57 -11.74 15.72 6.98
C GLN A 57 -11.16 16.88 7.79
N LYS A 58 -11.81 18.04 7.75
CA LYS A 58 -11.42 19.19 8.59
C LYS A 58 -12.14 19.11 9.92
N ASP A 59 -11.39 19.27 11.01
CA ASP A 59 -11.93 19.46 12.35
C ASP A 59 -12.57 20.86 12.52
N GLU A 60 -13.13 21.12 13.70
CA GLU A 60 -13.74 22.42 14.03
C GLU A 60 -12.77 23.61 13.96
N ASN A 61 -11.47 23.35 14.03
CA ASN A 61 -10.40 24.34 13.94
C ASN A 61 -9.86 24.48 12.51
N GLY A 62 -10.36 23.67 11.57
CA GLY A 62 -9.91 23.65 10.17
C GLY A 62 -8.68 22.80 9.92
N ASN A 63 -8.19 22.04 10.91
CA ASN A 63 -7.07 21.12 10.72
C ASN A 63 -7.54 19.87 9.96
N LYS A 64 -6.69 19.36 9.10
CA LYS A 64 -6.88 18.09 8.40
C LYS A 64 -6.70 16.94 9.37
N VAL A 65 -7.69 16.06 9.47
CA VAL A 65 -7.69 14.87 10.34
C VAL A 65 -8.04 13.64 9.52
N ASP A 66 -7.19 12.62 9.59
CA ASP A 66 -7.47 11.32 9.01
C ASP A 66 -8.53 10.60 9.87
N MET A 67 -9.70 10.38 9.28
CA MET A 67 -10.86 9.75 9.92
C MET A 67 -10.91 8.24 9.71
N THR A 68 -9.80 7.62 9.31
CA THR A 68 -9.73 6.16 9.18
C THR A 68 -10.19 5.49 10.48
N THR A 69 -11.13 4.56 10.37
CA THR A 69 -11.72 3.87 11.54
C THR A 69 -10.64 3.27 12.44
N PRO A 70 -10.76 3.42 13.78
CA PRO A 70 -9.80 2.83 14.71
C PRO A 70 -9.76 1.29 14.68
N SER A 71 -10.77 0.64 14.08
CA SER A 71 -10.82 -0.81 13.90
C SER A 71 -10.04 -1.30 12.67
N ALA A 72 -9.45 -0.41 11.87
CA ALA A 72 -8.68 -0.78 10.71
C ALA A 72 -7.42 -1.57 11.11
N GLU A 73 -7.16 -2.65 10.38
CA GLU A 73 -5.87 -3.36 10.46
C GLU A 73 -4.78 -2.52 9.81
N ILE A 74 -3.67 -2.30 10.53
CA ILE A 74 -2.58 -1.45 10.04
C ILE A 74 -1.44 -2.30 9.50
N THR A 75 -1.07 -2.05 8.25
CA THR A 75 0.08 -2.68 7.59
C THR A 75 1.21 -1.67 7.38
N ASN A 76 2.45 -2.16 7.32
CA ASN A 76 3.65 -1.33 7.23
C ASN A 76 4.35 -1.36 5.87
N SER A 77 3.75 -1.98 4.86
CA SER A 77 4.30 -2.00 3.50
C SER A 77 3.25 -2.40 2.47
N THR A 78 3.53 -2.13 1.20
CA THR A 78 2.67 -2.53 0.08
C THR A 78 2.52 -4.05 -0.01
N SER A 79 3.60 -4.82 0.18
CA SER A 79 3.55 -6.29 0.13
C SER A 79 2.73 -6.90 1.27
N VAL A 80 2.83 -6.35 2.48
CA VAL A 80 2.00 -6.79 3.62
C VAL A 80 0.53 -6.46 3.38
N MET A 81 0.22 -5.29 2.80
CA MET A 81 -1.16 -4.96 2.40
C MET A 81 -1.72 -6.00 1.42
N ILE A 82 -0.99 -6.35 0.37
CA ILE A 82 -1.40 -7.37 -0.61
C ILE A 82 -1.67 -8.70 0.10
N THR A 83 -0.72 -9.19 0.91
CA THR A 83 -0.86 -10.46 1.62
C THR A 83 -2.06 -10.46 2.59
N THR A 84 -2.28 -9.34 3.31
CA THR A 84 -3.41 -9.20 4.24
C THR A 84 -4.75 -9.27 3.50
N VAL A 85 -4.89 -8.54 2.39
CA VAL A 85 -6.12 -8.54 1.58
C VAL A 85 -6.33 -9.89 0.90
N ALA A 86 -5.27 -10.51 0.36
CA ALA A 86 -5.34 -11.84 -0.26
C ALA A 86 -5.70 -12.96 0.74
N GLY A 87 -5.38 -12.78 2.02
CA GLY A 87 -5.68 -13.73 3.08
C GLY A 87 -7.06 -13.58 3.73
N ASN A 88 -7.86 -12.57 3.36
CA ASN A 88 -9.14 -12.27 4.01
C ASN A 88 -10.21 -11.86 2.99
N GLU A 89 -11.20 -12.75 2.75
CA GLU A 89 -12.29 -12.51 1.79
C GLU A 89 -13.15 -11.27 2.11
N SER A 90 -13.13 -10.82 3.35
CA SER A 90 -13.87 -9.64 3.81
C SER A 90 -13.05 -8.34 3.71
N ALA A 91 -11.77 -8.42 3.38
CA ALA A 91 -10.86 -7.28 3.40
C ALA A 91 -11.06 -6.31 2.24
N ILE A 92 -10.86 -5.03 2.55
CA ILE A 92 -10.64 -3.94 1.59
C ILE A 92 -9.36 -3.21 1.96
N GLY A 93 -8.52 -2.95 0.97
CA GLY A 93 -7.26 -2.24 1.11
C GLY A 93 -6.98 -1.31 -0.07
N TYR A 94 -5.81 -0.74 -0.11
CA TYR A 94 -5.34 0.10 -1.22
C TYR A 94 -3.83 -0.04 -1.42
N ILE A 95 -3.41 -0.06 -2.68
CA ILE A 95 -2.02 -0.21 -3.08
C ILE A 95 -1.65 0.68 -4.26
N SER A 96 -0.37 0.82 -4.52
CA SER A 96 0.16 1.34 -5.78
C SER A 96 -0.35 0.49 -6.94
N LEU A 97 -0.83 1.12 -8.01
CA LEU A 97 -1.29 0.44 -9.22
C LEU A 97 -0.15 -0.38 -9.87
N GLY A 98 1.07 0.15 -9.89
CA GLY A 98 2.23 -0.57 -10.40
C GLY A 98 2.65 -1.79 -9.56
N SER A 99 2.05 -1.97 -8.37
CA SER A 99 2.25 -3.16 -7.51
C SER A 99 1.13 -4.20 -7.63
N MET A 100 0.15 -3.98 -8.52
CA MET A 100 -0.94 -4.95 -8.73
C MET A 100 -0.40 -6.30 -9.20
N ASN A 101 -0.98 -7.37 -8.65
CA ASN A 101 -0.69 -8.75 -9.05
C ASN A 101 -1.98 -9.60 -8.99
N SER A 102 -1.87 -10.89 -9.29
CA SER A 102 -3.01 -11.81 -9.33
C SER A 102 -3.55 -12.25 -7.96
N GLU A 103 -2.95 -11.82 -6.86
CA GLU A 103 -3.37 -12.18 -5.50
C GLU A 103 -4.56 -11.36 -4.99
N VAL A 104 -4.77 -10.18 -5.57
CA VAL A 104 -5.86 -9.26 -5.20
C VAL A 104 -6.61 -8.78 -6.42
N LYS A 105 -7.87 -8.36 -6.22
CA LYS A 105 -8.73 -7.77 -7.25
C LYS A 105 -8.87 -6.28 -7.05
N SER A 106 -8.62 -5.49 -8.10
CA SER A 106 -8.89 -4.05 -8.12
C SER A 106 -10.38 -3.76 -8.32
N LEU A 107 -10.92 -2.80 -7.57
CA LEU A 107 -12.26 -2.28 -7.75
C LEU A 107 -12.27 -1.07 -8.69
N LYS A 108 -13.33 -0.94 -9.49
CA LYS A 108 -13.62 0.31 -10.22
C LYS A 108 -14.00 1.39 -9.22
N ILE A 109 -13.49 2.59 -9.43
CA ILE A 109 -13.90 3.77 -8.66
C ILE A 109 -14.66 4.71 -9.58
N GLU A 110 -15.87 5.12 -9.18
CA GLU A 110 -16.79 5.89 -10.03
C GLU A 110 -17.04 5.22 -11.40
N GLY A 111 -17.03 3.88 -11.44
CA GLY A 111 -17.20 3.09 -12.65
C GLY A 111 -15.94 3.00 -13.54
N VAL A 112 -14.82 3.63 -13.16
CA VAL A 112 -13.57 3.64 -13.92
C VAL A 112 -12.58 2.63 -13.34
N GLU A 113 -11.96 1.84 -14.23
CA GLU A 113 -10.91 0.88 -13.84
C GLU A 113 -9.60 1.58 -13.50
N ALA A 114 -8.91 1.08 -12.46
CA ALA A 114 -7.56 1.50 -12.13
C ALA A 114 -6.57 0.89 -13.13
N THR A 115 -6.29 1.61 -14.20
CA THR A 115 -5.31 1.25 -15.21
C THR A 115 -4.35 2.40 -15.49
N THR A 116 -3.13 2.10 -15.91
CA THR A 116 -2.13 3.13 -16.29
C THR A 116 -2.70 4.08 -17.35
N GLU A 117 -3.45 3.58 -18.33
CA GLU A 117 -4.09 4.39 -19.37
C GLU A 117 -5.13 5.37 -18.79
N ASN A 118 -6.00 4.87 -17.88
CA ASN A 118 -7.03 5.70 -17.26
C ASN A 118 -6.46 6.74 -16.29
N VAL A 119 -5.35 6.45 -15.64
CA VAL A 119 -4.60 7.45 -14.85
C VAL A 119 -3.97 8.49 -15.79
N LYS A 120 -3.30 8.06 -16.86
CA LYS A 120 -2.62 8.93 -17.83
C LYS A 120 -3.58 9.90 -18.52
N ASN A 121 -4.77 9.47 -18.86
CA ASN A 121 -5.79 10.32 -19.52
C ASN A 121 -6.67 11.09 -18.54
N GLY A 122 -6.48 10.91 -17.20
CA GLY A 122 -7.20 11.60 -16.14
C GLY A 122 -8.61 11.07 -15.83
N SER A 123 -9.07 9.99 -16.50
CA SER A 123 -10.38 9.39 -16.19
C SER A 123 -10.38 8.67 -14.85
N TYR A 124 -9.26 8.08 -14.42
CA TYR A 124 -9.06 7.57 -13.06
C TYR A 124 -8.28 8.60 -12.24
N ALA A 125 -8.98 9.32 -11.37
CA ALA A 125 -8.43 10.47 -10.65
C ALA A 125 -7.71 10.11 -9.33
N VAL A 126 -7.64 8.83 -8.94
CA VAL A 126 -6.97 8.42 -7.71
C VAL A 126 -5.51 8.13 -8.01
N ALA A 127 -4.72 9.18 -8.11
CA ALA A 127 -3.32 9.13 -8.50
C ALA A 127 -2.50 10.15 -7.70
N ARG A 128 -1.20 9.89 -7.57
CA ARG A 128 -0.24 10.73 -6.87
C ARG A 128 1.16 10.61 -7.48
N PRO A 129 2.01 11.62 -7.29
CA PRO A 129 3.40 11.52 -7.73
C PRO A 129 4.19 10.52 -6.89
N PHE A 130 5.16 9.89 -7.53
CA PHE A 130 6.33 9.30 -6.91
C PHE A 130 7.47 10.30 -7.00
N ASN A 131 8.00 10.64 -5.84
CA ASN A 131 9.05 11.64 -5.72
C ASN A 131 10.33 11.01 -5.18
N ILE A 132 11.47 11.43 -5.72
CA ILE A 132 12.73 11.41 -5.01
C ILE A 132 12.85 12.70 -4.20
N VAL A 133 13.57 12.63 -3.09
CA VAL A 133 13.74 13.75 -2.15
C VAL A 133 15.21 13.89 -1.82
N THR A 134 15.68 15.12 -1.89
CA THR A 134 17.08 15.50 -1.53
C THR A 134 17.07 16.71 -0.61
N LYS A 135 18.23 17.05 -0.05
CA LYS A 135 18.45 18.30 0.67
C LYS A 135 19.77 18.94 0.26
N GLY A 136 19.70 20.14 -0.30
CA GLY A 136 20.89 20.85 -0.77
C GLY A 136 21.64 20.10 -1.87
N ASP A 137 22.96 20.24 -1.89
CA ASP A 137 23.82 19.55 -2.85
C ASP A 137 23.96 18.07 -2.48
N VAL A 138 23.68 17.20 -3.43
CA VAL A 138 23.90 15.76 -3.31
C VAL A 138 25.29 15.38 -3.82
N ASN A 139 25.82 14.22 -3.40
CA ASN A 139 27.08 13.73 -3.92
C ASN A 139 27.00 13.43 -5.43
N GLU A 140 28.15 13.39 -6.11
CA GLU A 140 28.23 13.26 -7.57
C GLU A 140 27.55 11.98 -8.09
N VAL A 141 27.64 10.86 -7.37
CA VAL A 141 26.98 9.59 -7.76
C VAL A 141 25.47 9.69 -7.64
N ALA A 142 24.96 10.32 -6.58
CA ALA A 142 23.52 10.55 -6.42
C ALA A 142 22.99 11.52 -7.49
N ALA A 143 23.72 12.57 -7.81
CA ALA A 143 23.37 13.52 -8.87
C ALA A 143 23.30 12.84 -10.24
N ASP A 144 24.26 11.98 -10.56
CA ASP A 144 24.30 11.23 -11.80
C ASP A 144 23.17 10.20 -11.88
N PHE A 145 22.88 9.49 -10.78
CA PHE A 145 21.73 8.58 -10.73
C PHE A 145 20.39 9.32 -10.90
N ILE A 146 20.23 10.50 -10.32
CA ILE A 146 19.06 11.36 -10.56
C ILE A 146 18.97 11.75 -12.04
N THR A 147 20.09 12.09 -12.66
CA THR A 147 20.13 12.40 -14.10
C THR A 147 19.69 11.21 -14.93
N PHE A 148 20.13 9.98 -14.59
CA PHE A 148 19.68 8.76 -15.23
C PHE A 148 18.17 8.55 -15.06
N ILE A 149 17.64 8.67 -13.82
CA ILE A 149 16.19 8.50 -13.53
C ILE A 149 15.35 9.41 -14.43
N LEU A 150 15.79 10.64 -14.65
CA LEU A 150 15.04 11.65 -15.42
C LEU A 150 15.35 11.59 -16.92
N SER A 151 16.24 10.73 -17.39
CA SER A 151 16.58 10.56 -18.79
C SER A 151 15.55 9.74 -19.57
N ASP A 152 15.72 9.66 -20.91
CA ASP A 152 14.94 8.78 -21.77
C ASP A 152 15.03 7.32 -21.32
N ASP A 153 16.24 6.84 -20.97
CA ASP A 153 16.47 5.48 -20.54
C ASP A 153 15.81 5.19 -19.17
N GLY A 154 15.96 6.09 -18.20
CA GLY A 154 15.32 5.95 -16.88
C GLY A 154 13.80 6.02 -16.96
N GLN A 155 13.25 6.92 -17.78
CA GLN A 155 11.81 7.03 -17.95
C GLN A 155 11.20 5.85 -18.75
N ALA A 156 11.96 5.21 -19.64
CA ALA A 156 11.56 3.95 -20.24
C ALA A 156 11.44 2.83 -19.18
N VAL A 157 12.39 2.75 -18.23
CA VAL A 157 12.29 1.81 -17.10
C VAL A 157 11.04 2.07 -16.24
N VAL A 158 10.70 3.35 -16.02
CA VAL A 158 9.47 3.74 -15.30
C VAL A 158 8.22 3.23 -16.03
N GLU A 159 8.12 3.41 -17.35
CA GLU A 159 6.97 2.95 -18.16
C GLU A 159 6.90 1.42 -18.22
N ASP A 160 8.02 0.73 -18.42
CA ASP A 160 8.10 -0.73 -18.43
C ASP A 160 7.74 -1.34 -17.06
N ALA A 161 7.94 -0.58 -15.98
CA ALA A 161 7.52 -0.96 -14.63
C ALA A 161 6.01 -0.76 -14.40
N GLY A 162 5.26 -0.21 -15.35
CA GLY A 162 3.81 0.01 -15.26
C GLY A 162 3.40 1.34 -14.64
N TYR A 163 4.34 2.28 -14.49
CA TYR A 163 4.09 3.63 -14.01
C TYR A 163 4.00 4.63 -15.17
N ILE A 164 3.62 5.86 -14.88
CA ILE A 164 3.46 6.90 -15.90
C ILE A 164 4.65 7.85 -15.80
N SER A 165 5.39 7.94 -16.91
CA SER A 165 6.51 8.87 -17.07
C SER A 165 6.06 10.32 -16.86
N GLN A 166 6.95 11.13 -16.26
CA GLN A 166 6.77 12.57 -16.07
C GLN A 166 7.46 13.39 -17.17
N GLY A 167 7.83 12.73 -18.26
CA GLY A 167 8.65 13.31 -19.32
C GLY A 167 10.14 13.02 -19.09
N SER A 168 10.96 13.36 -20.07
CA SER A 168 12.38 13.05 -20.09
C SER A 168 13.22 14.32 -20.27
N ALA A 169 14.41 14.30 -19.70
CA ALA A 169 15.42 15.34 -19.86
C ALA A 169 16.39 15.07 -21.04
N GLY A 170 16.14 14.03 -21.83
CA GLY A 170 16.97 13.58 -22.97
C GLY A 170 17.73 12.30 -22.67
N ALA A 171 18.58 11.87 -23.62
CA ALA A 171 19.35 10.64 -23.51
C ALA A 171 20.37 10.70 -22.35
N TYR A 172 20.56 9.57 -21.65
CA TYR A 172 21.59 9.45 -20.63
C TYR A 172 22.93 9.04 -21.26
N GLU A 173 24.00 9.72 -20.87
CA GLU A 173 25.37 9.34 -21.21
C GLU A 173 26.10 8.91 -19.94
N SER A 174 26.66 7.69 -19.95
CA SER A 174 27.41 7.17 -18.80
C SER A 174 28.60 8.06 -18.48
N SER A 175 28.70 8.50 -17.24
CA SER A 175 29.80 9.28 -16.69
C SER A 175 30.91 8.41 -16.08
N ASN A 176 30.80 7.06 -16.18
CA ASN A 176 31.72 6.09 -15.57
C ASN A 176 31.93 6.32 -14.06
N MET A 177 30.87 6.68 -13.38
CA MET A 177 30.88 6.89 -11.92
C MET A 177 31.32 5.65 -11.17
N SER A 178 31.85 5.87 -9.98
CA SER A 178 32.15 4.81 -9.03
C SER A 178 31.85 5.31 -7.61
N GLY A 179 31.31 4.43 -6.76
CA GLY A 179 30.98 4.79 -5.40
C GLY A 179 29.74 4.05 -4.90
N LYS A 180 29.24 4.52 -3.76
CA LYS A 180 28.07 3.95 -3.13
C LYS A 180 27.12 5.06 -2.69
N ILE A 181 25.82 4.84 -2.91
CA ILE A 181 24.76 5.69 -2.39
C ILE A 181 23.67 4.85 -1.71
N THR A 182 22.94 5.49 -0.81
CA THR A 182 21.77 4.92 -0.13
C THR A 182 20.52 5.68 -0.54
N VAL A 183 19.53 4.93 -0.99
CA VAL A 183 18.16 5.42 -1.32
C VAL A 183 17.20 4.83 -0.31
N ALA A 184 16.40 5.65 0.39
CA ALA A 184 15.55 5.15 1.46
C ALA A 184 14.13 5.74 1.39
N GLY A 185 13.10 4.96 1.76
CA GLY A 185 11.74 5.51 1.89
C GLY A 185 10.62 4.60 1.39
N SER A 186 9.64 5.21 0.79
CA SER A 186 8.34 4.63 0.44
C SER A 186 8.38 3.22 -0.15
N SER A 187 7.72 2.28 0.51
CA SER A 187 7.54 0.90 0.02
C SER A 187 6.78 0.81 -1.30
N SER A 188 6.00 1.83 -1.67
CA SER A 188 5.32 1.89 -2.96
C SER A 188 6.25 2.33 -4.10
N VAL A 189 7.28 3.12 -3.80
CA VAL A 189 8.29 3.56 -4.78
C VAL A 189 9.38 2.51 -4.96
N THR A 190 9.65 1.72 -3.92
CA THR A 190 10.72 0.70 -3.91
C THR A 190 10.74 -0.19 -5.17
N PRO A 191 9.61 -0.74 -5.67
CA PRO A 191 9.66 -1.62 -6.85
C PRO A 191 10.21 -0.96 -8.11
N VAL A 192 9.85 0.29 -8.39
CA VAL A 192 10.40 1.02 -9.55
C VAL A 192 11.83 1.48 -9.29
N MET A 193 12.16 1.85 -8.06
CA MET A 193 13.53 2.25 -7.69
C MET A 193 14.53 1.10 -7.83
N GLU A 194 14.15 -0.13 -7.48
CA GLU A 194 14.99 -1.31 -7.70
C GLU A 194 15.26 -1.57 -9.18
N LYS A 195 14.26 -1.38 -10.06
CA LYS A 195 14.46 -1.51 -11.51
C LYS A 195 15.34 -0.39 -12.08
N LEU A 196 15.16 0.84 -11.62
CA LEU A 196 16.02 1.97 -11.99
C LEU A 196 17.46 1.75 -11.55
N LYS A 197 17.67 1.28 -10.33
CA LYS A 197 18.98 0.86 -9.80
C LYS A 197 19.62 -0.20 -10.69
N GLU A 198 18.91 -1.30 -10.97
CA GLU A 198 19.42 -2.42 -11.76
C GLU A 198 19.85 -1.96 -13.16
N ALA A 199 19.03 -1.14 -13.81
CA ALA A 199 19.35 -0.56 -15.11
C ALA A 199 20.59 0.37 -15.04
N TYR A 200 20.64 1.24 -14.04
CA TYR A 200 21.76 2.16 -13.86
C TYR A 200 23.07 1.45 -13.54
N GLU A 201 23.07 0.46 -12.63
CA GLU A 201 24.25 -0.32 -12.26
C GLU A 201 24.76 -1.17 -13.45
N THR A 202 23.87 -1.55 -14.39
CA THR A 202 24.29 -2.22 -15.63
C THR A 202 25.14 -1.29 -16.52
N ILE A 203 24.82 0.00 -16.55
CA ILE A 203 25.55 1.02 -17.33
C ILE A 203 26.79 1.51 -16.56
N ASN A 204 26.71 1.60 -15.23
CA ASN A 204 27.76 2.09 -14.33
C ASN A 204 28.14 1.00 -13.31
N PRO A 205 28.87 -0.05 -13.71
CA PRO A 205 29.09 -1.27 -12.91
C PRO A 205 29.99 -1.05 -11.67
N ASN A 206 30.59 0.13 -11.52
CA ASN A 206 31.39 0.49 -10.35
C ASN A 206 30.60 1.27 -9.30
N VAL A 207 29.30 1.46 -9.51
CA VAL A 207 28.40 2.08 -8.53
C VAL A 207 27.62 1.00 -7.80
N ILE A 208 27.36 1.21 -6.52
CA ILE A 208 26.50 0.38 -5.68
C ILE A 208 25.40 1.27 -5.11
N ILE A 209 24.15 0.92 -5.39
CA ILE A 209 22.98 1.60 -4.84
C ILE A 209 22.31 0.68 -3.83
N GLU A 210 22.21 1.12 -2.57
CA GLU A 210 21.43 0.41 -1.55
C GLU A 210 20.04 1.03 -1.43
N VAL A 211 19.00 0.25 -1.72
CA VAL A 211 17.61 0.67 -1.54
C VAL A 211 17.09 0.12 -0.22
N GLN A 212 16.64 1.01 0.65
CA GLN A 212 16.08 0.69 1.97
C GLN A 212 14.59 1.03 2.01
N GLN A 213 13.75 0.00 2.05
CA GLN A 213 12.31 0.16 2.11
C GLN A 213 11.86 0.54 3.52
N ASN A 214 11.08 1.62 3.61
CA ASN A 214 10.32 2.03 4.78
C ASN A 214 9.07 2.84 4.35
N ASP A 215 8.68 3.89 5.05
CA ASP A 215 7.59 4.78 4.67
C ASP A 215 8.08 6.11 4.09
N SER A 216 7.17 6.92 3.53
CA SER A 216 7.53 8.20 2.90
C SER A 216 8.04 9.23 3.88
N THR A 217 7.47 9.31 5.08
CA THR A 217 7.91 10.28 6.09
C THR A 217 9.32 9.96 6.56
N THR A 218 9.62 8.69 6.81
CA THR A 218 10.96 8.22 7.15
C THR A 218 11.95 8.50 6.01
N GLY A 219 11.54 8.28 4.75
CA GLY A 219 12.38 8.59 3.59
C GLY A 219 12.73 10.08 3.49
N VAL A 220 11.74 10.96 3.62
CA VAL A 220 11.96 12.41 3.61
C VAL A 220 12.86 12.86 4.77
N THR A 221 12.56 12.39 5.98
CA THR A 221 13.37 12.72 7.16
C THR A 221 14.82 12.26 7.00
N SER A 222 15.04 11.04 6.51
CA SER A 222 16.37 10.49 6.28
C SER A 222 17.18 11.31 5.27
N ALA A 223 16.55 11.80 4.20
CA ALA A 223 17.20 12.69 3.24
C ALA A 223 17.53 14.07 3.87
N VAL A 224 16.58 14.64 4.62
CA VAL A 224 16.78 15.94 5.29
C VAL A 224 17.88 15.89 6.35
N GLU A 225 18.01 14.77 7.05
CA GLU A 225 19.04 14.55 8.09
C GLU A 225 20.37 14.04 7.52
N GLY A 226 20.42 13.70 6.22
CA GLY A 226 21.64 13.18 5.57
C GLY A 226 21.95 11.73 5.96
N VAL A 227 20.94 10.97 6.41
CA VAL A 227 21.03 9.53 6.69
C VAL A 227 21.03 8.71 5.41
N CYS A 228 20.35 9.19 4.37
CA CYS A 228 20.43 8.66 3.02
C CYS A 228 20.74 9.78 2.02
N ASP A 229 21.22 9.41 0.84
CA ASP A 229 21.56 10.35 -0.24
C ASP A 229 20.30 10.81 -0.98
N ILE A 230 19.33 9.90 -1.13
CA ILE A 230 18.04 10.13 -1.82
C ILE A 230 16.91 9.54 -0.98
N GLY A 231 15.92 10.35 -0.64
CA GLY A 231 14.67 9.89 -0.06
C GLY A 231 13.66 9.46 -1.13
N MET A 232 12.69 8.62 -0.77
CA MET A 232 11.57 8.24 -1.62
C MET A 232 10.24 8.58 -0.96
N ALA A 233 9.35 9.28 -1.67
CA ALA A 233 8.01 9.60 -1.20
C ALA A 233 6.95 9.30 -2.26
N SER A 234 5.81 8.71 -1.85
CA SER A 234 4.65 8.43 -2.70
C SER A 234 3.50 9.38 -2.42
N ARG A 235 3.82 10.65 -2.23
CA ARG A 235 2.94 11.80 -2.02
C ARG A 235 3.72 13.09 -2.26
N GLU A 236 3.00 14.18 -2.35
CA GLU A 236 3.62 15.51 -2.25
C GLU A 236 4.28 15.71 -0.88
N LEU A 237 5.30 16.56 -0.84
CA LEU A 237 5.92 16.95 0.43
C LEU A 237 4.95 17.82 1.25
N LYS A 238 5.03 17.70 2.57
CA LYS A 238 4.34 18.58 3.50
C LYS A 238 5.08 19.92 3.57
N ASP A 239 4.37 21.01 3.85
CA ASP A 239 4.98 22.34 4.03
C ASP A 239 6.11 22.30 5.09
N SER A 240 5.88 21.58 6.18
CA SER A 240 6.89 21.41 7.24
C SER A 240 8.15 20.66 6.79
N GLU A 241 8.07 19.80 5.79
CA GLU A 241 9.22 19.10 5.21
C GLU A 241 10.00 20.04 4.26
N ILE A 242 9.27 20.83 3.48
CA ILE A 242 9.86 21.87 2.61
C ILE A 242 10.56 22.96 3.45
N GLU A 243 9.96 23.40 4.56
CA GLU A 243 10.57 24.34 5.50
C GLU A 243 11.87 23.80 6.13
N GLN A 244 12.02 22.49 6.26
CA GLN A 244 13.24 21.83 6.71
C GLN A 244 14.29 21.69 5.60
N GLY A 245 13.98 22.13 4.39
CA GLY A 245 14.87 22.13 3.24
C GLY A 245 14.79 20.89 2.35
N ALA A 246 13.73 20.08 2.49
CA ALA A 246 13.48 18.98 1.56
C ALA A 246 13.12 19.52 0.16
N ILE A 247 13.73 18.93 -0.86
CA ILE A 247 13.51 19.24 -2.27
C ILE A 247 12.99 17.97 -2.92
N SER A 248 11.81 18.01 -3.53
CA SER A 248 11.26 16.89 -4.26
C SER A 248 11.38 17.04 -5.77
N GLN A 249 11.60 15.91 -6.43
CA GLN A 249 11.53 15.77 -7.87
C GLN A 249 10.63 14.59 -8.22
N ALA A 250 9.55 14.86 -8.94
CA ALA A 250 8.66 13.80 -9.43
C ALA A 250 9.40 12.93 -10.48
N ILE A 251 9.34 11.62 -10.29
CA ILE A 251 9.96 10.63 -11.19
C ILE A 251 8.91 9.79 -11.93
N ALA A 252 7.71 9.69 -11.39
CA ALA A 252 6.59 8.97 -11.97
C ALA A 252 5.26 9.50 -11.43
N LEU A 253 4.17 9.26 -12.16
CA LEU A 253 2.81 9.30 -11.63
C LEU A 253 2.31 7.87 -11.46
N ASP A 254 1.66 7.58 -10.33
CA ASP A 254 1.14 6.25 -10.01
C ASP A 254 -0.31 6.35 -9.53
N GLY A 255 -1.15 5.41 -9.98
CA GLY A 255 -2.50 5.26 -9.48
C GLY A 255 -2.52 4.58 -8.11
N ILE A 256 -3.57 4.84 -7.32
CA ILE A 256 -3.87 4.07 -6.12
C ILE A 256 -5.07 3.18 -6.43
N ALA A 257 -4.85 1.86 -6.50
CA ALA A 257 -5.92 0.89 -6.68
C ALA A 257 -6.55 0.53 -5.34
N VAL A 258 -7.88 0.62 -5.24
CA VAL A 258 -8.64 0.01 -4.14
C VAL A 258 -8.75 -1.48 -4.43
N VAL A 259 -8.35 -2.31 -3.49
CA VAL A 259 -8.23 -3.76 -3.68
C VAL A 259 -9.03 -4.54 -2.67
N VAL A 260 -9.53 -5.69 -3.12
CA VAL A 260 -10.23 -6.68 -2.31
C VAL A 260 -9.69 -8.08 -2.62
N HIS A 261 -10.10 -9.06 -1.82
CA HIS A 261 -9.82 -10.46 -2.11
C HIS A 261 -10.38 -10.87 -3.49
N VAL A 262 -9.70 -11.76 -4.19
CA VAL A 262 -10.07 -12.18 -5.57
C VAL A 262 -11.49 -12.76 -5.67
N ASN A 263 -12.00 -13.39 -4.61
CA ASN A 263 -13.35 -13.94 -4.55
C ASN A 263 -14.43 -12.93 -4.11
N ASN A 264 -14.07 -11.69 -3.76
CA ASN A 264 -15.05 -10.68 -3.37
C ASN A 264 -15.99 -10.37 -4.57
N PRO A 265 -17.33 -10.42 -4.41
CA PRO A 265 -18.26 -10.24 -5.53
C PRO A 265 -18.43 -8.79 -5.99
N VAL A 266 -17.93 -7.80 -5.22
CA VAL A 266 -18.04 -6.37 -5.55
C VAL A 266 -17.11 -6.04 -6.70
N GLU A 267 -17.64 -5.33 -7.72
CA GLU A 267 -16.89 -4.94 -8.91
C GLU A 267 -16.43 -3.48 -8.88
N GLY A 268 -17.07 -2.64 -8.07
CA GLY A 268 -16.73 -1.23 -7.98
C GLY A 268 -17.44 -0.52 -6.84
N LEU A 269 -16.91 0.64 -6.50
CA LEU A 269 -17.42 1.53 -5.46
C LEU A 269 -17.42 2.98 -5.97
N THR A 270 -18.29 3.81 -5.38
CA THR A 270 -18.13 5.26 -5.47
C THR A 270 -17.09 5.75 -4.47
N LYS A 271 -16.54 6.94 -4.67
CA LYS A 271 -15.65 7.58 -3.67
C LYS A 271 -16.34 7.73 -2.33
N GLU A 272 -17.63 8.07 -2.32
CA GLU A 272 -18.43 8.20 -1.11
C GLU A 272 -18.55 6.87 -0.37
N GLN A 273 -18.77 5.75 -1.07
CA GLN A 273 -18.80 4.41 -0.45
C GLN A 273 -17.44 4.04 0.14
N VAL A 274 -16.33 4.31 -0.56
CA VAL A 274 -14.98 4.10 -0.03
C VAL A 274 -14.75 4.94 1.23
N MET A 275 -15.09 6.22 1.19
CA MET A 275 -15.00 7.10 2.36
C MET A 275 -15.78 6.51 3.55
N LYS A 276 -17.05 6.16 3.36
CA LYS A 276 -17.91 5.62 4.42
C LYS A 276 -17.41 4.27 4.98
N ILE A 277 -16.81 3.43 4.13
CA ILE A 277 -16.18 2.19 4.59
C ILE A 277 -14.97 2.53 5.48
N TYR A 278 -14.10 3.42 5.03
CA TYR A 278 -12.89 3.76 5.75
C TYR A 278 -13.14 4.60 7.01
N THR A 279 -14.24 5.34 7.09
CA THR A 279 -14.68 6.03 8.33
C THR A 279 -15.46 5.10 9.28
N GLY A 280 -15.84 3.91 8.84
CA GLY A 280 -16.59 2.94 9.64
C GLY A 280 -18.11 3.17 9.66
N GLU A 281 -18.63 3.99 8.76
CA GLU A 281 -20.07 4.21 8.57
C GLU A 281 -20.74 3.04 7.83
N ILE A 282 -20.04 2.41 6.87
CA ILE A 282 -20.42 1.17 6.20
C ILE A 282 -19.53 0.06 6.74
N THR A 283 -20.10 -0.98 7.31
CA THR A 283 -19.38 -2.07 7.96
C THR A 283 -19.70 -3.45 7.38
N SER A 284 -20.59 -3.52 6.40
CA SER A 284 -21.01 -4.76 5.76
C SER A 284 -21.06 -4.62 4.24
N TRP A 285 -20.61 -5.65 3.52
CA TRP A 285 -20.68 -5.70 2.06
C TRP A 285 -22.12 -5.67 1.52
N SER A 286 -23.10 -6.12 2.29
CA SER A 286 -24.53 -6.03 1.90
C SER A 286 -25.08 -4.60 1.89
N GLU A 287 -24.42 -3.66 2.56
CA GLU A 287 -24.78 -2.23 2.54
C GLU A 287 -24.24 -1.53 1.27
N VAL A 288 -23.33 -2.16 0.56
CA VAL A 288 -22.75 -1.64 -0.69
C VAL A 288 -23.65 -2.08 -1.86
N LYS A 289 -24.61 -1.24 -2.23
CA LYS A 289 -25.58 -1.49 -3.31
C LYS A 289 -25.48 -0.41 -4.37
#